data_458fb12064d5469c3225d8087728aecc
#
_entry.id   458fb12064d5469c3225d8087728aecc
#
_cell.length_a   1.000
_cell.length_b   1.000
_cell.length_c   1.000
_cell.angle_alpha   90.00
_cell.angle_beta   90.00
_cell.angle_gamma   90.00
#
_symmetry.space_group_name_H-M   'P 1'
#
loop_
_entity.id
_entity.type
_entity.pdbx_description
1 polymer ?
#
loop_
_entity_poly.entity_id
_entity_poly.type
_entity_poly.pdbx_seq_one_letter_code
_entity_poly.pdbx_strand_id
1 'polypeptide(L)'
;DKTHETTLDNIDDPTVDQPIPKSFYPMVYQGIISWLKSSTKYLVRLGPIMIVAGLGSGLVLQWISSETVSGFLGDNITGILIAATFGLLINVPLLFEIPLVALLVIMGMGISPAATLLYVAAAGGPITFWGLSQVLPKRAIIVFAISTWGTGVLGGIVVWIISSNLATSSILT
;
A
#
# COMPACT_ATOMS: atom_id res chain seq x y z
N ASP A 1 30.16 -7.24 27.79
CA ASP A 1 29.56 -7.70 26.52
C ASP A 1 28.36 -8.62 26.77
N LYS A 2 27.33 -8.06 27.43
CA LYS A 2 26.09 -8.80 27.82
C LYS A 2 24.85 -7.89 27.74
N THR A 3 24.74 -6.99 26.77
CA THR A 3 23.65 -6.01 26.73
C THR A 3 22.81 -6.02 25.43
N HIS A 4 22.95 -7.04 24.58
CA HIS A 4 22.18 -7.12 23.32
C HIS A 4 21.16 -8.27 23.23
N GLU A 5 20.98 -9.05 24.28
CA GLU A 5 20.11 -10.23 24.23
C GLU A 5 18.70 -10.03 24.81
N THR A 6 18.40 -8.84 25.35
CA THR A 6 17.20 -8.67 26.19
C THR A 6 15.99 -8.05 25.47
N THR A 7 16.05 -7.77 24.16
CA THR A 7 14.97 -7.05 23.47
C THR A 7 14.11 -7.92 22.53
N LEU A 8 14.48 -9.18 22.32
CA LEU A 8 13.69 -10.10 21.49
C LEU A 8 12.76 -11.02 22.29
N ASP A 9 12.92 -11.07 23.60
CA ASP A 9 12.16 -12.00 24.48
C ASP A 9 10.74 -11.52 24.85
N ASN A 10 10.30 -10.36 24.40
CA ASN A 10 8.96 -9.83 24.69
C ASN A 10 8.02 -9.80 23.48
N ILE A 11 8.28 -10.63 22.47
CA ILE A 11 7.23 -10.98 21.53
C ILE A 11 6.54 -12.20 22.13
N ASP A 12 5.58 -11.98 23.02
CA ASP A 12 4.59 -12.97 23.42
C ASP A 12 3.77 -13.38 22.17
N ASP A 13 4.41 -14.13 21.29
CA ASP A 13 3.73 -14.86 20.23
C ASP A 13 3.30 -16.20 20.81
N PRO A 14 2.02 -16.37 21.16
CA PRO A 14 1.51 -17.61 21.76
C PRO A 14 1.62 -18.82 20.82
N THR A 15 2.19 -18.65 19.61
CA THR A 15 2.35 -19.70 18.62
C THR A 15 3.72 -20.38 18.68
N VAL A 16 4.71 -19.79 19.39
CA VAL A 16 6.10 -20.29 19.40
C VAL A 16 6.28 -21.53 20.30
N ASP A 17 5.46 -21.70 21.34
CA ASP A 17 5.60 -22.80 22.32
C ASP A 17 4.65 -24.00 22.11
N GLN A 18 3.97 -24.10 20.96
CA GLN A 18 3.11 -25.27 20.73
C GLN A 18 3.90 -26.44 20.13
N PRO A 19 3.89 -27.61 20.78
CA PRO A 19 4.56 -28.80 20.24
C PRO A 19 3.97 -29.16 18.88
N ILE A 20 4.82 -29.27 17.86
CA ILE A 20 4.44 -29.61 16.49
C ILE A 20 3.73 -30.97 16.52
N PRO A 21 2.45 -31.06 16.15
CA PRO A 21 1.71 -32.32 16.15
C PRO A 21 2.30 -33.28 15.11
N LYS A 22 2.60 -34.49 15.50
CA LYS A 22 3.21 -35.55 14.67
C LYS A 22 2.24 -36.09 13.57
N SER A 23 1.00 -35.63 13.51
CA SER A 23 0.02 -36.05 12.52
C SER A 23 -0.46 -34.88 11.70
N PHE A 24 -0.58 -35.08 10.41
CA PHE A 24 -0.95 -34.03 9.44
C PHE A 24 -2.32 -33.40 9.72
N TYR A 25 -3.30 -34.20 10.11
CA TYR A 25 -4.69 -33.75 10.32
C TYR A 25 -4.83 -32.76 11.52
N PRO A 26 -4.33 -33.06 12.72
CA PRO A 26 -4.38 -32.12 13.83
C PRO A 26 -3.50 -30.89 13.60
N MET A 27 -2.43 -31.00 12.83
CA MET A 27 -1.56 -29.86 12.48
C MET A 27 -2.32 -28.82 11.61
N VAL A 28 -3.06 -29.27 10.59
CA VAL A 28 -3.86 -28.40 9.74
C VAL A 28 -5.02 -27.77 10.54
N TYR A 29 -5.70 -28.54 11.36
CA TYR A 29 -6.79 -28.06 12.21
C TYR A 29 -6.34 -26.99 13.21
N GLN A 30 -5.24 -27.25 13.91
CA GLN A 30 -4.63 -26.26 14.83
C GLN A 30 -4.12 -25.05 14.08
N GLY A 31 -3.53 -25.22 12.90
CA GLY A 31 -3.11 -24.13 12.04
C GLY A 31 -4.27 -23.21 11.63
N ILE A 32 -5.40 -23.76 11.21
CA ILE A 32 -6.60 -23.00 10.87
C ILE A 32 -7.16 -22.25 12.07
N ILE A 33 -7.23 -22.88 13.24
CA ILE A 33 -7.72 -22.22 14.46
C ILE A 33 -6.79 -21.10 14.90
N SER A 34 -5.49 -21.34 14.89
CA SER A 34 -4.48 -20.33 15.24
C SER A 34 -4.52 -19.15 14.26
N TRP A 35 -4.63 -19.44 12.96
CA TRP A 35 -4.79 -18.41 11.93
C TRP A 35 -6.07 -17.59 12.14
N LEU A 36 -7.21 -18.25 12.38
CA LEU A 36 -8.48 -17.58 12.60
C LEU A 36 -8.46 -16.70 13.85
N LYS A 37 -7.86 -17.21 14.95
CA LYS A 37 -7.70 -16.47 16.20
C LYS A 37 -6.79 -15.26 16.04
N SER A 38 -5.67 -15.41 15.34
CA SER A 38 -4.75 -14.31 15.04
C SER A 38 -5.41 -13.29 14.13
N SER A 39 -6.07 -13.72 13.04
CA SER A 39 -6.80 -12.84 12.12
C SER A 39 -7.88 -12.04 12.83
N THR A 40 -8.66 -12.66 13.71
CA THR A 40 -9.69 -11.97 14.50
C THR A 40 -9.06 -10.94 15.44
N LYS A 41 -7.97 -11.28 16.12
CA LYS A 41 -7.24 -10.34 16.99
C LYS A 41 -6.74 -9.10 16.21
N TYR A 42 -6.18 -9.31 15.02
CA TYR A 42 -5.74 -8.21 14.17
C TYR A 42 -6.93 -7.41 13.64
N LEU A 43 -8.00 -8.06 13.21
CA LEU A 43 -9.20 -7.39 12.70
C LEU A 43 -9.84 -6.49 13.77
N VAL A 44 -9.98 -6.97 14.99
CA VAL A 44 -10.54 -6.18 16.11
C VAL A 44 -9.62 -5.03 16.49
N ARG A 45 -8.30 -5.23 16.43
CA ARG A 45 -7.33 -4.20 16.79
C ARG A 45 -7.15 -3.14 15.70
N LEU A 46 -7.12 -3.55 14.43
CA LEU A 46 -6.90 -2.65 13.29
C LEU A 46 -8.21 -2.09 12.72
N GLY A 47 -9.31 -2.83 12.86
CA GLY A 47 -10.63 -2.45 12.34
C GLY A 47 -11.07 -1.03 12.73
N PRO A 48 -11.05 -0.64 14.00
CA PRO A 48 -11.43 0.71 14.41
C PRO A 48 -10.54 1.79 13.77
N ILE A 49 -9.23 1.52 13.67
CA ILE A 49 -8.26 2.44 13.05
C ILE A 49 -8.57 2.59 11.55
N MET A 50 -8.89 1.49 10.87
CA MET A 50 -9.25 1.50 9.46
C MET A 50 -10.56 2.25 9.20
N ILE A 51 -11.56 2.10 10.07
CA ILE A 51 -12.84 2.84 9.98
C ILE A 51 -12.59 4.34 10.15
N VAL A 52 -11.83 4.74 11.17
CA VAL A 52 -11.51 6.15 11.42
C VAL A 52 -10.69 6.74 10.27
N ALA A 53 -9.70 6.00 9.76
CA ALA A 53 -8.91 6.42 8.60
C ALA A 53 -9.78 6.55 7.34
N GLY A 54 -10.72 5.61 7.12
CA GLY A 54 -11.66 5.64 6.00
C GLY A 54 -12.59 6.84 6.05
N LEU A 55 -13.19 7.10 7.20
CA LEU A 55 -14.03 8.27 7.41
C LEU A 55 -13.25 9.58 7.25
N GLY A 56 -12.04 9.65 7.82
CA GLY A 56 -11.15 10.79 7.68
C GLY A 56 -10.78 11.07 6.21
N SER A 57 -10.42 10.04 5.47
CA SER A 57 -10.13 10.16 4.03
C SER A 57 -11.35 10.62 3.23
N GLY A 58 -12.54 10.08 3.53
CA GLY A 58 -13.79 10.52 2.90
C GLY A 58 -14.11 11.99 3.14
N LEU A 59 -13.87 12.49 4.34
CA LEU A 59 -14.04 13.91 4.67
C LEU A 59 -13.03 14.80 3.92
N VAL A 60 -11.77 14.40 3.86
CA VAL A 60 -10.74 15.14 3.13
C VAL A 60 -11.08 15.22 1.64
N LEU A 61 -11.57 14.13 1.06
CA LEU A 61 -11.95 14.07 -0.36
C LEU A 61 -13.15 14.97 -0.70
N GLN A 62 -14.05 15.24 0.26
CA GLN A 62 -15.15 16.21 0.05
C GLN A 62 -14.68 17.66 -0.16
N TRP A 63 -13.48 17.98 0.32
CA TRP A 63 -12.88 19.32 0.16
C TRP A 63 -12.10 19.45 -1.14
N ILE A 64 -11.83 18.33 -1.84
CA ILE A 64 -11.11 18.31 -3.10
C ILE A 64 -12.14 18.32 -4.23
N SER A 65 -12.13 19.35 -5.06
CA SER A 65 -13.04 19.41 -6.23
C SER A 65 -12.58 18.46 -7.33
N SER A 66 -13.52 17.90 -8.09
CA SER A 66 -13.23 17.06 -9.26
C SER A 66 -12.34 17.78 -10.30
N GLU A 67 -12.48 19.10 -10.42
CA GLU A 67 -11.62 19.91 -11.29
C GLU A 67 -10.17 19.91 -10.82
N THR A 68 -9.94 19.96 -9.51
CA THR A 68 -8.59 19.84 -8.93
C THR A 68 -7.98 18.47 -9.20
N VAL A 69 -8.76 17.40 -9.01
CA VAL A 69 -8.29 16.03 -9.27
C VAL A 69 -7.95 15.85 -10.75
N SER A 70 -8.85 16.20 -11.66
CA SER A 70 -8.62 16.07 -13.10
C SER A 70 -7.49 16.97 -13.62
N GLY A 71 -7.31 18.14 -13.03
CA GLY A 71 -6.25 19.08 -13.41
C GLY A 71 -4.86 18.62 -12.99
N PHE A 72 -4.70 18.11 -11.77
CA PHE A 72 -3.40 17.68 -11.24
C PHE A 72 -3.09 16.19 -11.49
N LEU A 73 -4.10 15.35 -11.49
CA LEU A 73 -3.99 13.89 -11.64
C LEU A 73 -4.61 13.40 -12.96
N GLY A 74 -4.69 14.27 -13.97
CA GLY A 74 -5.12 13.91 -15.32
C GLY A 74 -4.17 12.90 -15.97
N ASP A 75 -4.58 12.31 -17.09
CA ASP A 75 -3.83 11.27 -17.81
C ASP A 75 -2.67 11.87 -18.62
N ASN A 76 -1.68 12.39 -17.91
CA ASN A 76 -0.48 13.02 -18.44
C ASN A 76 0.75 12.72 -17.56
N ILE A 77 1.93 13.04 -18.07
CA ILE A 77 3.20 12.78 -17.36
C ILE A 77 3.24 13.52 -16.02
N THR A 78 2.71 14.73 -15.94
CA THR A 78 2.66 15.50 -14.69
C THR A 78 1.80 14.79 -13.64
N GLY A 79 0.64 14.27 -14.04
CA GLY A 79 -0.23 13.48 -13.16
C GLY A 79 0.46 12.21 -12.64
N ILE A 80 1.22 11.51 -13.48
CA ILE A 80 2.02 10.34 -13.10
C ILE A 80 3.06 10.71 -12.04
N LEU A 81 3.82 11.80 -12.24
CA LEU A 81 4.85 12.26 -11.29
C LEU A 81 4.24 12.69 -9.95
N ILE A 82 3.13 13.40 -9.99
CA ILE A 82 2.39 13.81 -8.80
C ILE A 82 1.89 12.57 -8.06
N ALA A 83 1.25 11.64 -8.77
CA ALA A 83 0.74 10.39 -8.19
C ALA A 83 1.84 9.54 -7.55
N ALA A 84 3.02 9.42 -8.20
CA ALA A 84 4.17 8.71 -7.64
C ALA A 84 4.67 9.36 -6.34
N THR A 85 4.75 10.69 -6.31
CA THR A 85 5.22 11.43 -5.14
C THR A 85 4.21 11.34 -3.99
N PHE A 86 2.93 11.53 -4.27
CA PHE A 86 1.88 11.36 -3.27
C PHE A 86 1.81 9.93 -2.76
N GLY A 87 1.91 8.92 -3.62
CA GLY A 87 1.93 7.51 -3.23
C GLY A 87 3.06 7.19 -2.24
N LEU A 88 4.24 7.79 -2.42
CA LEU A 88 5.37 7.60 -1.52
C LEU A 88 5.17 8.29 -0.15
N LEU A 89 4.45 9.40 -0.12
CA LEU A 89 4.21 10.20 1.09
C LEU A 89 2.97 9.75 1.86
N ILE A 90 1.99 9.20 1.17
CA ILE A 90 0.76 8.72 1.79
C ILE A 90 1.02 7.37 2.45
N ASN A 91 0.77 7.31 3.74
CA ASN A 91 0.78 6.05 4.47
C ASN A 91 -0.65 5.53 4.57
N VAL A 92 -1.06 4.77 3.58
CA VAL A 92 -2.40 4.15 3.56
C VAL A 92 -2.31 2.74 4.17
N PRO A 93 -3.21 2.36 5.08
CA PRO A 93 -3.28 0.98 5.57
C PRO A 93 -3.53 0.01 4.42
N LEU A 94 -2.89 -1.15 4.47
CA LEU A 94 -3.01 -2.24 3.49
C LEU A 94 -4.47 -2.42 3.02
N LEU A 95 -4.66 -2.49 1.70
CA LEU A 95 -5.94 -2.63 0.99
C LEU A 95 -6.83 -1.36 0.95
N PHE A 96 -6.44 -0.28 1.63
CA PHE A 96 -7.21 0.97 1.57
C PHE A 96 -6.87 1.82 0.34
N GLU A 97 -5.75 1.52 -0.30
CA GLU A 97 -5.33 2.15 -1.56
C GLU A 97 -6.38 1.94 -2.67
N ILE A 98 -6.99 0.75 -2.71
CA ILE A 98 -7.94 0.38 -3.76
C ILE A 98 -9.20 1.28 -3.75
N PRO A 99 -9.95 1.40 -2.64
CA PRO A 99 -11.11 2.30 -2.60
C PRO A 99 -10.72 3.78 -2.74
N LEU A 100 -9.56 4.19 -2.24
CA LEU A 100 -9.06 5.55 -2.40
C LEU A 100 -8.82 5.88 -3.88
N VAL A 101 -8.09 5.02 -4.58
CA VAL A 101 -7.80 5.21 -6.01
C VAL A 101 -9.08 5.11 -6.85
N ALA A 102 -9.97 4.17 -6.53
CA ALA A 102 -11.26 4.05 -7.22
C ALA A 102 -12.09 5.34 -7.10
N LEU A 103 -12.13 5.94 -5.92
CA LEU A 103 -12.83 7.21 -5.70
C LEU A 103 -12.18 8.36 -6.46
N LEU A 104 -10.84 8.45 -6.48
CA LEU A 104 -10.12 9.47 -7.25
C LEU A 104 -10.36 9.32 -8.75
N VAL A 105 -10.45 8.10 -9.27
CA VAL A 105 -10.80 7.84 -10.67
C VAL A 105 -12.22 8.31 -10.98
N ILE A 106 -13.19 8.05 -10.10
CA ILE A 106 -14.56 8.59 -10.24
C ILE A 106 -14.56 10.12 -10.22
N MET A 107 -13.64 10.76 -9.48
CA MET A 107 -13.48 12.20 -9.44
C MET A 107 -12.71 12.77 -10.63
N GLY A 108 -12.28 11.95 -11.60
CA GLY A 108 -11.62 12.39 -12.84
C GLY A 108 -10.11 12.18 -12.86
N MET A 109 -9.55 11.36 -11.97
CA MET A 109 -8.15 10.94 -12.05
C MET A 109 -7.93 10.06 -13.29
N GLY A 110 -6.84 10.30 -14.02
CA GLY A 110 -6.44 9.47 -15.16
C GLY A 110 -6.05 8.05 -14.75
N ILE A 111 -6.17 7.10 -15.70
CA ILE A 111 -5.85 5.69 -15.47
C ILE A 111 -4.37 5.49 -15.17
N SER A 112 -3.50 6.21 -15.88
CA SER A 112 -2.04 6.10 -15.72
C SER A 112 -1.55 6.59 -14.35
N PRO A 113 -1.95 7.78 -13.86
CA PRO A 113 -1.61 8.18 -12.50
C PRO A 113 -2.30 7.30 -11.43
N ALA A 114 -3.50 6.75 -11.73
CA ALA A 114 -4.17 5.82 -10.81
C ALA A 114 -3.35 4.52 -10.61
N ALA A 115 -2.87 3.92 -11.69
CA ALA A 115 -1.99 2.75 -11.64
C ALA A 115 -0.68 3.06 -10.90
N THR A 116 -0.09 4.22 -11.15
CA THR A 116 1.12 4.69 -10.46
C THR A 116 0.91 4.85 -8.96
N LEU A 117 -0.17 5.54 -8.58
CA LEU A 117 -0.51 5.77 -7.17
C LEU A 117 -0.74 4.45 -6.44
N LEU A 118 -1.50 3.53 -7.04
CA LEU A 118 -1.80 2.22 -6.46
C LEU A 118 -0.52 1.42 -6.21
N TYR A 119 0.40 1.39 -7.17
CA TYR A 119 1.66 0.68 -7.03
C TYR A 119 2.56 1.31 -5.96
N VAL A 120 2.78 2.63 -6.02
CA VAL A 120 3.71 3.31 -5.13
C VAL A 120 3.19 3.33 -3.68
N ALA A 121 1.89 3.56 -3.48
CA ALA A 121 1.28 3.55 -2.16
C ALA A 121 1.33 2.17 -1.49
N ALA A 122 1.19 1.09 -2.29
CA ALA A 122 1.28 -0.29 -1.79
C ALA A 122 2.74 -0.71 -1.51
N ALA A 123 3.70 -0.27 -2.35
CA ALA A 123 5.10 -0.69 -2.26
C ALA A 123 5.92 0.10 -1.23
N GLY A 124 5.51 1.34 -0.93
CA GLY A 124 6.26 2.23 -0.05
C GLY A 124 5.36 3.13 0.78
N GLY A 125 5.90 3.65 1.86
CA GLY A 125 5.21 4.62 2.70
C GLY A 125 6.05 4.97 3.92
N PRO A 126 5.75 6.07 4.65
CA PRO A 126 6.54 6.51 5.80
C PRO A 126 6.73 5.44 6.87
N ILE A 127 5.69 4.62 7.15
CA ILE A 127 5.78 3.51 8.13
C ILE A 127 6.70 2.41 7.61
N THR A 128 6.62 2.05 6.33
CA THR A 128 7.53 1.07 5.72
C THR A 128 8.98 1.53 5.83
N PHE A 129 9.26 2.79 5.48
CA PHE A 129 10.60 3.35 5.57
C PHE A 129 11.08 3.46 7.02
N TRP A 130 10.20 3.80 7.95
CA TRP A 130 10.54 3.82 9.38
C TRP A 130 10.86 2.42 9.90
N GLY A 131 10.06 1.41 9.55
CA GLY A 131 10.33 0.02 9.89
C GLY A 131 11.67 -0.47 9.32
N LEU A 132 11.93 -0.20 8.04
CA LEU A 132 13.20 -0.55 7.39
C LEU A 132 14.39 0.17 8.05
N SER A 133 14.20 1.39 8.56
CA SER A 133 15.29 2.17 9.17
C SER A 133 15.86 1.55 10.45
N GLN A 134 15.13 0.63 11.06
CA GLN A 134 15.59 -0.09 12.24
C GLN A 134 16.54 -1.26 11.89
N VAL A 135 16.49 -1.73 10.64
CA VAL A 135 17.25 -2.91 10.20
C VAL A 135 18.26 -2.55 9.12
N LEU A 136 17.97 -1.57 8.27
CA LEU A 136 18.78 -1.19 7.12
C LEU A 136 19.47 0.17 7.29
N PRO A 137 20.66 0.35 6.70
CA PRO A 137 21.34 1.64 6.70
C PRO A 137 20.54 2.66 5.88
N LYS A 138 20.59 3.93 6.26
CA LYS A 138 19.85 5.04 5.64
C LYS A 138 20.03 5.10 4.11
N ARG A 139 21.22 4.74 3.62
CA ARG A 139 21.51 4.70 2.16
C ARG A 139 20.63 3.69 1.43
N ALA A 140 20.43 2.50 2.00
CA ALA A 140 19.59 1.46 1.41
C ALA A 140 18.12 1.91 1.35
N ILE A 141 17.63 2.62 2.37
CA ILE A 141 16.26 3.13 2.42
C ILE A 141 16.03 4.18 1.33
N ILE A 142 16.98 5.10 1.15
CA ILE A 142 16.91 6.13 0.10
C ILE A 142 16.90 5.47 -1.29
N VAL A 143 17.77 4.50 -1.53
CA VAL A 143 17.81 3.74 -2.80
C VAL A 143 16.47 3.01 -3.02
N PHE A 144 15.93 2.38 -2.00
CA PHE A 144 14.64 1.71 -2.07
C PHE A 144 13.50 2.69 -2.40
N ALA A 145 13.45 3.85 -1.75
CA ALA A 145 12.45 4.88 -2.01
C ALA A 145 12.53 5.41 -3.45
N ILE A 146 13.74 5.71 -3.93
CA ILE A 146 13.97 6.18 -5.31
C ILE A 146 13.60 5.09 -6.31
N SER A 147 13.97 3.82 -6.05
CA SER A 147 13.63 2.70 -6.92
C SER A 147 12.12 2.48 -6.99
N THR A 148 11.42 2.52 -5.87
CA THR A 148 9.95 2.39 -5.82
C THR A 148 9.28 3.52 -6.59
N TRP A 149 9.73 4.77 -6.37
CA TRP A 149 9.23 5.93 -7.09
C TRP A 149 9.48 5.81 -8.61
N GLY A 150 10.71 5.49 -9.00
CA GLY A 150 11.10 5.34 -10.40
C GLY A 150 10.35 4.21 -11.10
N THR A 151 10.18 3.06 -10.46
CA THR A 151 9.42 1.93 -11.00
C THR A 151 7.94 2.29 -11.16
N GLY A 152 7.36 3.01 -10.20
CA GLY A 152 5.99 3.51 -10.29
C GLY A 152 5.79 4.47 -11.45
N VAL A 153 6.71 5.41 -11.64
CA VAL A 153 6.68 6.35 -12.79
C VAL A 153 6.80 5.60 -14.11
N LEU A 154 7.74 4.66 -14.24
CA LEU A 154 7.89 3.84 -15.44
C LEU A 154 6.64 3.02 -15.74
N GLY A 155 6.05 2.38 -14.72
CA GLY A 155 4.78 1.66 -14.85
C GLY A 155 3.64 2.55 -15.32
N GLY A 156 3.51 3.75 -14.76
CA GLY A 156 2.53 4.76 -15.18
C GLY A 156 2.72 5.20 -16.63
N ILE A 157 3.95 5.42 -17.07
CA ILE A 157 4.26 5.78 -18.47
C ILE A 157 3.87 4.63 -19.42
N VAL A 158 4.16 3.39 -19.04
CA VAL A 158 3.77 2.21 -19.85
C VAL A 158 2.24 2.15 -20.00
N VAL A 159 1.50 2.32 -18.89
CA VAL A 159 0.03 2.36 -18.92
C VAL A 159 -0.46 3.51 -19.80
N TRP A 160 0.15 4.68 -19.71
CA TRP A 160 -0.19 5.83 -20.54
C TRP A 160 0.00 5.57 -22.05
N ILE A 161 1.11 4.95 -22.43
CA ILE A 161 1.38 4.58 -23.84
C ILE A 161 0.35 3.55 -24.32
N ILE A 162 0.03 2.55 -23.50
CA ILE A 162 -0.95 1.53 -23.87
C ILE A 162 -2.35 2.15 -24.03
N SER A 163 -2.78 2.97 -23.07
CA SER A 163 -4.09 3.59 -23.11
C SER A 163 -4.25 4.54 -24.30
N SER A 164 -3.22 5.32 -24.64
CA SER A 164 -3.23 6.20 -25.81
C SER A 164 -3.31 5.45 -27.14
N ASN A 165 -2.61 4.31 -27.27
CA ASN A 165 -2.69 3.47 -28.45
C ASN A 165 -4.06 2.80 -28.63
N LEU A 166 -4.66 2.34 -27.53
CA LEU A 166 -6.01 1.73 -27.56
C LEU A 166 -7.08 2.75 -27.94
N ALA A 167 -6.98 3.98 -27.42
CA ALA A 167 -7.89 5.06 -27.79
C ALA A 167 -7.80 5.41 -29.28
N THR A 168 -6.60 5.40 -29.85
CA THR A 168 -6.40 5.66 -31.27
C THR A 168 -6.97 4.55 -32.16
N SER A 169 -6.84 3.30 -31.75
CA SER A 169 -7.36 2.15 -32.51
C SER A 169 -8.88 2.10 -32.53
N SER A 170 -9.56 2.54 -31.47
CA SER A 170 -11.03 2.56 -31.38
C SER A 170 -11.69 3.67 -32.22
N ILE A 171 -10.94 4.67 -32.68
CA ILE A 171 -11.44 5.74 -33.54
C ILE A 171 -11.37 5.33 -35.03
N LEU A 172 -10.55 4.33 -35.37
CA LEU A 172 -10.30 3.88 -36.74
C LEU A 172 -11.19 2.69 -37.17
N THR A 173 -12.02 2.16 -36.27
CA THR A 173 -13.00 1.10 -36.52
C THR A 173 -14.43 1.63 -36.43
#